data_57d64a5e792ddfe665474abde6c0dfd4
#
_entry.id   57d64a5e792ddfe665474abde6c0dfd4
#
_cell.length_a   1.000
_cell.length_b   1.000
_cell.length_c   1.000
_cell.angle_alpha   90.00
_cell.angle_beta   90.00
_cell.angle_gamma   90.00
#
_symmetry.space_group_name_H-M   'P 1'
#
loop_
_entity.id
_entity.type
_entity.pdbx_description
1 polymer ?
#
loop_
_entity_poly.entity_id
_entity_poly.type
_entity_poly.pdbx_seq_one_letter_code
_entity_poly.pdbx_strand_id
1 'polypeptide(L)'
;KWEMLTNGSGWSHFFAFACFYYHELVLDRVWAGEEKTRDRLKLLVLPWLIILGTAGPYCAIYAVTILMSYAFCMIRGRMRENEWDMRYIAYMACTLAPLLLYILSNSFAVEEHAGATGRSLMEILSDHPDFPIRFLLKSFAGILVGGEELQELVRQGVITNRFLYIIGLFVV
;
A
#
# COMPACT_ATOMS: atom_id res chain seq x y z
N LYS A 1 21.08 -1.24 2.27
CA LYS A 1 20.40 -0.64 1.08
C LYS A 1 20.83 -1.29 -0.24
N TRP A 2 22.11 -1.68 -0.39
CA TRP A 2 22.60 -2.41 -1.58
C TRP A 2 22.06 -3.84 -1.66
N GLU A 3 21.77 -4.45 -0.53
CA GLU A 3 21.20 -5.80 -0.43
C GLU A 3 19.85 -5.92 -1.12
N MET A 4 19.01 -4.90 -1.05
CA MET A 4 17.72 -4.89 -1.77
C MET A 4 17.88 -4.83 -3.29
N LEU A 5 18.96 -4.21 -3.79
CA LEU A 5 19.23 -4.13 -5.23
C LEU A 5 19.91 -5.40 -5.75
N THR A 6 20.69 -6.07 -4.89
CA THR A 6 21.45 -7.28 -5.27
C THR A 6 20.72 -8.58 -4.97
N ASN A 7 19.79 -8.58 -4.02
CA ASN A 7 18.92 -9.71 -3.75
C ASN A 7 17.71 -9.73 -4.69
N GLY A 8 17.42 -10.86 -5.30
CA GLY A 8 16.27 -11.05 -6.19
C GLY A 8 14.92 -10.70 -5.56
N SER A 9 14.83 -10.65 -4.22
CA SER A 9 13.63 -10.21 -3.49
C SER A 9 13.31 -8.71 -3.66
N GLY A 10 14.32 -7.85 -3.88
CA GLY A 10 14.10 -6.42 -4.11
C GLY A 10 13.46 -6.10 -5.46
N TRP A 11 13.71 -6.93 -6.47
CA TRP A 11 13.19 -6.73 -7.82
C TRP A 11 11.65 -6.75 -7.86
N SER A 12 11.00 -7.65 -7.12
CA SER A 12 9.54 -7.76 -7.10
C SER A 12 8.89 -6.46 -6.59
N HIS A 13 9.48 -5.80 -5.60
CA HIS A 13 8.97 -4.53 -5.07
C HIS A 13 9.09 -3.39 -6.10
N PHE A 14 10.22 -3.27 -6.77
CA PHE A 14 10.40 -2.25 -7.83
C PHE A 14 9.46 -2.48 -9.01
N PHE A 15 9.28 -3.74 -9.41
CA PHE A 15 8.36 -4.10 -10.48
C PHE A 15 6.90 -3.78 -10.10
N ALA A 16 6.46 -4.17 -8.91
CA ALA A 16 5.11 -3.88 -8.43
C ALA A 16 4.87 -2.37 -8.31
N PHE A 17 5.87 -1.61 -7.84
CA PHE A 17 5.82 -0.16 -7.77
C PHE A 17 5.70 0.50 -9.16
N ALA A 18 6.49 0.02 -10.13
CA ALA A 18 6.37 0.48 -11.52
C ALA A 18 5.00 0.16 -12.12
N CYS A 19 4.47 -1.03 -11.86
CA CYS A 19 3.11 -1.43 -12.27
C CYS A 19 2.05 -0.56 -11.60
N PHE A 20 2.22 -0.18 -10.32
CA PHE A 20 1.31 0.70 -9.61
C PHE A 20 1.26 2.10 -10.25
N TYR A 21 2.41 2.72 -10.52
CA TYR A 21 2.42 4.00 -11.24
C TYR A 21 1.80 3.90 -12.64
N TYR A 22 2.09 2.81 -13.34
CA TYR A 22 1.48 2.60 -14.65
C TYR A 22 -0.04 2.41 -14.56
N HIS A 23 -0.53 1.75 -13.50
CA HIS A 23 -1.95 1.61 -13.21
C HIS A 23 -2.62 2.98 -13.05
N GLU A 24 -2.05 3.87 -12.22
CA GLU A 24 -2.61 5.21 -12.00
C GLU A 24 -2.62 6.04 -13.30
N LEU A 25 -1.56 5.96 -14.12
CA LEU A 25 -1.52 6.60 -15.44
C LEU A 25 -2.60 6.05 -16.41
N VAL A 26 -2.88 4.75 -16.35
CA VAL A 26 -3.93 4.14 -17.18
C VAL A 26 -5.31 4.57 -16.68
N LEU A 27 -5.50 4.62 -15.35
CA LEU A 27 -6.74 5.07 -14.74
C LEU A 27 -7.04 6.53 -15.10
N ASP A 28 -6.06 7.40 -15.00
CA ASP A 28 -6.19 8.83 -15.34
C ASP A 28 -6.62 9.01 -16.81
N ARG A 29 -6.00 8.29 -17.75
CA ARG A 29 -6.42 8.32 -19.16
C ARG A 29 -7.86 7.84 -19.37
N VAL A 30 -8.22 6.73 -18.74
CA VAL A 30 -9.61 6.21 -18.85
C VAL A 30 -10.60 7.20 -18.27
N TRP A 31 -10.25 7.82 -17.16
CA TRP A 31 -11.10 8.81 -16.52
C TRP A 31 -11.20 10.13 -17.31
N ALA A 32 -10.12 10.56 -17.97
CA ALA A 32 -10.12 11.73 -18.87
C ALA A 32 -10.85 11.47 -20.20
N GLY A 33 -11.24 10.24 -20.50
CA GLY A 33 -11.84 9.87 -21.79
C GLY A 33 -10.83 9.68 -22.92
N GLU A 34 -9.53 9.67 -22.60
CA GLU A 34 -8.42 9.48 -23.55
C GLU A 34 -7.96 8.03 -23.62
N GLU A 35 -8.87 7.08 -23.39
CA GLU A 35 -8.53 5.66 -23.28
C GLU A 35 -7.93 5.12 -24.58
N LYS A 36 -6.85 4.35 -24.43
CA LYS A 36 -6.21 3.60 -25.52
C LYS A 36 -6.76 2.18 -25.55
N THR A 37 -6.55 1.52 -26.69
CA THR A 37 -6.89 0.11 -26.85
C THR A 37 -6.37 -0.71 -25.67
N ARG A 38 -7.25 -1.50 -25.06
CA ARG A 38 -6.95 -2.38 -23.92
C ARG A 38 -6.68 -1.69 -22.57
N ASP A 39 -6.83 -0.37 -22.43
CA ASP A 39 -6.60 0.29 -21.15
C ASP A 39 -7.57 -0.24 -20.08
N ARG A 40 -8.84 -0.51 -20.43
CA ARG A 40 -9.80 -1.17 -19.51
C ARG A 40 -9.33 -2.55 -19.05
N LEU A 41 -8.76 -3.34 -19.96
CA LEU A 41 -8.21 -4.65 -19.61
C LEU A 41 -7.00 -4.53 -18.68
N LYS A 42 -6.17 -3.51 -18.88
CA LYS A 42 -5.03 -3.25 -17.99
C LYS A 42 -5.48 -2.94 -16.56
N LEU A 43 -6.55 -2.17 -16.39
CA LEU A 43 -7.11 -1.88 -15.06
C LEU A 43 -7.62 -3.13 -14.33
N LEU A 44 -7.98 -4.19 -15.05
CA LEU A 44 -8.34 -5.49 -14.45
C LEU A 44 -7.11 -6.35 -14.11
N VAL A 45 -6.06 -6.28 -14.92
CA VAL A 45 -4.88 -7.17 -14.79
C VAL A 45 -3.82 -6.59 -13.86
N LEU A 46 -3.58 -5.26 -13.91
CA LEU A 46 -2.53 -4.63 -13.14
C LEU A 46 -2.65 -4.84 -11.63
N PRO A 47 -3.85 -4.78 -10.99
CA PRO A 47 -3.98 -5.05 -9.57
C PRO A 47 -3.45 -6.43 -9.16
N TRP A 48 -3.60 -7.44 -10.01
CA TRP A 48 -3.06 -8.77 -9.77
C TRP A 48 -1.54 -8.77 -9.76
N LEU A 49 -0.92 -8.11 -10.73
CA LEU A 49 0.55 -7.99 -10.80
C LEU A 49 1.10 -7.18 -9.62
N ILE A 50 0.42 -6.11 -9.23
CA ILE A 50 0.83 -5.25 -8.13
C ILE A 50 0.72 -5.99 -6.79
N ILE A 51 -0.44 -6.57 -6.51
CA ILE A 51 -0.72 -7.16 -5.20
C ILE A 51 0.03 -8.48 -5.00
N LEU A 52 0.06 -9.34 -6.02
CA LEU A 52 0.78 -10.63 -5.93
C LEU A 52 2.28 -10.48 -6.20
N GLY A 53 2.70 -9.42 -6.88
CA GLY A 53 4.12 -9.13 -7.11
C GLY A 53 4.82 -8.46 -5.93
N THR A 54 4.08 -7.93 -4.95
CA THR A 54 4.63 -7.36 -3.72
C THR A 54 4.62 -8.37 -2.57
N ALA A 55 5.61 -8.26 -1.70
CA ALA A 55 5.63 -9.02 -0.47
C ALA A 55 5.30 -8.13 0.73
N GLY A 56 4.73 -8.73 1.77
CA GLY A 56 4.48 -8.07 3.05
C GLY A 56 3.40 -6.96 2.98
N PRO A 57 3.52 -5.93 3.82
CA PRO A 57 2.47 -4.92 4.00
C PRO A 57 2.22 -4.03 2.77
N TYR A 58 3.15 -3.98 1.82
CA TYR A 58 3.02 -3.14 0.62
C TYR A 58 1.84 -3.55 -0.25
N CYS A 59 1.50 -4.85 -0.32
CA CYS A 59 0.34 -5.31 -1.08
C CYS A 59 -0.97 -4.71 -0.55
N ALA A 60 -1.12 -4.61 0.76
CA ALA A 60 -2.29 -3.99 1.39
C ALA A 60 -2.35 -2.48 1.11
N ILE A 61 -1.21 -1.78 1.19
CA ILE A 61 -1.11 -0.35 0.89
C ILE A 61 -1.53 -0.09 -0.56
N TYR A 62 -0.98 -0.84 -1.51
CA TYR A 62 -1.34 -0.69 -2.93
C TYR A 62 -2.80 -1.01 -3.18
N ALA A 63 -3.33 -2.10 -2.60
CA ALA A 63 -4.73 -2.46 -2.77
C ALA A 63 -5.67 -1.37 -2.25
N VAL A 64 -5.40 -0.83 -1.05
CA VAL A 64 -6.18 0.27 -0.46
C VAL A 64 -6.11 1.52 -1.34
N THR A 65 -4.93 1.90 -1.83
CA THR A 65 -4.76 3.07 -2.69
C THR A 65 -5.54 2.91 -3.99
N ILE A 66 -5.42 1.76 -4.67
CA ILE A 66 -6.15 1.47 -5.91
C ILE A 66 -7.67 1.51 -5.68
N LEU A 67 -8.17 0.91 -4.58
CA LEU A 67 -9.58 0.93 -4.23
C LEU A 67 -10.07 2.36 -3.96
N MET A 68 -9.27 3.17 -3.27
CA MET A 68 -9.60 4.58 -3.03
C MET A 68 -9.62 5.38 -4.34
N SER A 69 -8.68 5.15 -5.26
CA SER A 69 -8.66 5.79 -6.59
C SER A 69 -9.91 5.45 -7.39
N TYR A 70 -10.34 4.19 -7.41
CA TYR A 70 -11.58 3.79 -8.08
C TYR A 70 -12.83 4.40 -7.41
N ALA A 71 -12.90 4.36 -6.07
CA ALA A 71 -13.99 4.98 -5.33
C ALA A 71 -14.08 6.48 -5.60
N PHE A 72 -12.93 7.17 -5.61
CA PHE A 72 -12.85 8.59 -5.94
C PHE A 72 -13.37 8.87 -7.35
N CYS A 73 -12.92 8.13 -8.37
CA CYS A 73 -13.40 8.27 -9.73
C CYS A 73 -14.91 8.04 -9.83
N MET A 74 -15.43 7.02 -9.16
CA MET A 74 -16.86 6.69 -9.14
C MET A 74 -17.69 7.80 -8.48
N ILE A 75 -17.27 8.31 -7.30
CA ILE A 75 -17.97 9.38 -6.59
C ILE A 75 -17.95 10.67 -7.40
N ARG A 76 -16.80 11.02 -7.96
CA ARG A 76 -16.65 12.23 -8.75
C ARG A 76 -17.43 12.16 -10.07
N GLY A 77 -17.48 10.99 -10.72
CA GLY A 77 -18.34 10.75 -11.87
C GLY A 77 -19.82 10.96 -11.52
N ARG A 78 -20.26 10.42 -10.38
CA ARG A 78 -21.62 10.63 -9.87
C ARG A 78 -21.94 12.11 -9.63
N MET A 79 -20.99 12.86 -9.09
CA MET A 79 -21.19 14.30 -8.84
C MET A 79 -21.25 15.12 -10.14
N ARG A 80 -20.55 14.70 -11.19
CA ARG A 80 -20.48 15.42 -12.47
C ARG A 80 -21.61 15.06 -13.43
N GLU A 81 -21.90 13.76 -13.56
CA GLU A 81 -22.79 13.21 -14.59
C GLU A 81 -24.12 12.71 -14.03
N ASN A 82 -24.27 12.74 -12.71
CA ASN A 82 -25.43 12.23 -11.96
C ASN A 82 -25.72 10.72 -12.19
N GLU A 83 -24.75 9.98 -12.72
CA GLU A 83 -24.85 8.54 -13.00
C GLU A 83 -23.72 7.77 -12.31
N TRP A 84 -24.00 6.50 -11.92
CA TRP A 84 -23.01 5.62 -11.37
C TRP A 84 -22.33 4.81 -12.46
N ASP A 85 -21.03 4.98 -12.64
CA ASP A 85 -20.28 4.15 -13.55
C ASP A 85 -19.97 2.79 -12.90
N MET A 86 -20.78 1.80 -13.22
CA MET A 86 -20.67 0.44 -12.67
C MET A 86 -19.35 -0.27 -13.04
N ARG A 87 -18.59 0.24 -14.02
CA ARG A 87 -17.29 -0.33 -14.41
C ARG A 87 -16.30 -0.28 -13.25
N TYR A 88 -16.34 0.79 -12.44
CA TYR A 88 -15.46 0.91 -11.27
C TYR A 88 -15.74 -0.15 -10.21
N ILE A 89 -16.98 -0.63 -10.08
CA ILE A 89 -17.29 -1.75 -9.17
C ILE A 89 -16.61 -3.03 -9.64
N ALA A 90 -16.60 -3.30 -10.94
CA ALA A 90 -15.88 -4.45 -11.49
C ALA A 90 -14.36 -4.33 -11.26
N TYR A 91 -13.77 -3.15 -11.41
CA TYR A 91 -12.36 -2.91 -11.12
C TYR A 91 -12.04 -3.10 -9.63
N MET A 92 -12.91 -2.60 -8.73
CA MET A 92 -12.76 -2.83 -7.28
C MET A 92 -12.85 -4.31 -6.92
N ALA A 93 -13.83 -5.04 -7.46
CA ALA A 93 -13.96 -6.48 -7.24
C ALA A 93 -12.72 -7.24 -7.74
N CYS A 94 -12.18 -6.86 -8.90
CA CYS A 94 -10.97 -7.45 -9.46
C CYS A 94 -9.70 -7.12 -8.64
N THR A 95 -9.68 -6.02 -7.91
CA THR A 95 -8.59 -5.67 -6.97
C THR A 95 -8.74 -6.42 -5.64
N LEU A 96 -9.96 -6.62 -5.16
CA LEU A 96 -10.21 -7.38 -3.93
C LEU A 96 -9.85 -8.86 -4.06
N ALA A 97 -10.03 -9.46 -5.23
CA ALA A 97 -9.75 -10.88 -5.44
C ALA A 97 -8.28 -11.26 -5.13
N PRO A 98 -7.24 -10.64 -5.70
CA PRO A 98 -5.85 -10.95 -5.37
C PRO A 98 -5.50 -10.57 -3.91
N LEU A 99 -6.12 -9.55 -3.32
CA LEU A 99 -5.93 -9.20 -1.92
C LEU A 99 -6.46 -10.31 -1.00
N LEU A 100 -7.65 -10.82 -1.28
CA LEU A 100 -8.22 -11.94 -0.52
C LEU A 100 -7.38 -13.21 -0.66
N LEU A 101 -6.89 -13.52 -1.86
CA LEU A 101 -5.98 -14.64 -2.09
C LEU A 101 -4.68 -14.47 -1.28
N TYR A 102 -4.12 -13.26 -1.23
CA TYR A 102 -2.94 -12.98 -0.43
C TYR A 102 -3.20 -13.17 1.07
N ILE A 103 -4.32 -12.65 1.59
CA ILE A 103 -4.71 -12.81 3.01
C ILE A 103 -4.92 -14.29 3.34
N LEU A 104 -5.62 -15.03 2.48
CA LEU A 104 -5.85 -16.46 2.67
C LEU A 104 -4.51 -17.24 2.64
N SER A 105 -3.64 -16.94 1.67
CA SER A 105 -2.33 -17.59 1.60
C SER A 105 -1.50 -17.34 2.87
N ASN A 106 -1.51 -16.11 3.38
CA ASN A 106 -0.80 -15.78 4.60
C ASN A 106 -1.40 -16.46 5.85
N SER A 107 -2.71 -16.70 5.89
CA SER A 107 -3.33 -17.38 7.03
C SER A 107 -2.84 -18.82 7.20
N PHE A 108 -2.47 -19.48 6.11
CA PHE A 108 -1.87 -20.82 6.13
C PHE A 108 -0.37 -20.81 6.46
N ALA A 109 0.33 -19.71 6.21
CA ALA A 109 1.77 -19.59 6.43
C ALA A 109 2.15 -19.14 7.85
N VAL A 110 1.20 -18.59 8.62
CA VAL A 110 1.45 -17.97 9.93
C VAL A 110 1.90 -18.99 10.99
N GLU A 111 1.55 -20.26 10.88
CA GLU A 111 1.95 -21.26 11.87
C GLU A 111 3.47 -21.52 11.89
N GLU A 112 4.16 -21.38 10.78
CA GLU A 112 5.61 -21.59 10.70
C GLU A 112 6.45 -20.34 11.06
N HIS A 113 5.88 -19.15 10.92
CA HIS A 113 6.59 -17.87 11.09
C HIS A 113 6.18 -17.07 12.34
N ALA A 114 5.36 -17.64 13.21
CA ALA A 114 4.88 -17.02 14.46
C ALA A 114 5.99 -16.69 15.49
N GLY A 115 7.26 -16.84 15.10
CA GLY A 115 8.42 -16.66 15.99
C GLY A 115 8.76 -15.22 16.37
N ALA A 116 8.20 -14.18 15.76
CA ALA A 116 8.65 -12.83 16.07
C ALA A 116 7.85 -12.12 17.18
N THR A 117 6.54 -12.27 17.28
CA THR A 117 5.74 -11.63 18.36
C THR A 117 4.53 -12.42 18.83
N GLY A 118 4.10 -13.46 18.13
CA GLY A 118 2.94 -14.29 18.51
C GLY A 118 1.58 -13.56 18.58
N ARG A 119 1.53 -12.27 18.25
CA ARG A 119 0.31 -11.46 18.36
C ARG A 119 -0.27 -11.14 16.98
N SER A 120 -1.58 -11.30 16.86
CA SER A 120 -2.29 -10.89 15.65
C SER A 120 -2.35 -9.37 15.52
N LEU A 121 -2.47 -8.87 14.28
CA LEU A 121 -2.65 -7.42 14.05
C LEU A 121 -3.87 -6.87 14.81
N MET A 122 -4.94 -7.66 14.94
CA MET A 122 -6.14 -7.27 15.65
C MET A 122 -5.90 -7.11 17.16
N GLU A 123 -5.11 -7.97 17.78
CA GLU A 123 -4.71 -7.84 19.18
C GLU A 123 -3.88 -6.58 19.39
N ILE A 124 -2.91 -6.31 18.49
CA ILE A 124 -2.09 -5.09 18.56
C ILE A 124 -2.96 -3.83 18.44
N LEU A 125 -3.92 -3.82 17.52
CA LEU A 125 -4.83 -2.68 17.34
C LEU A 125 -5.81 -2.50 18.49
N SER A 126 -6.22 -3.60 19.15
CA SER A 126 -7.07 -3.55 20.34
C SER A 126 -6.33 -2.96 21.54
N ASP A 127 -5.07 -3.39 21.76
CA ASP A 127 -4.24 -2.92 22.86
C ASP A 127 -3.71 -1.49 22.62
N HIS A 128 -3.42 -1.16 21.36
CA HIS A 128 -2.82 0.10 20.95
C HIS A 128 -3.53 0.68 19.70
N PRO A 129 -4.71 1.28 19.84
CA PRO A 129 -5.48 1.82 18.71
C PRO A 129 -4.77 2.97 17.98
N ASP A 130 -3.82 3.63 18.63
CA ASP A 130 -2.98 4.70 18.08
C ASP A 130 -1.74 4.19 17.31
N PHE A 131 -1.49 2.87 17.34
CA PHE A 131 -0.34 2.25 16.66
C PHE A 131 -0.25 2.60 15.16
N PRO A 132 -1.31 2.56 14.33
CA PRO A 132 -1.21 2.89 12.92
C PRO A 132 -0.73 4.32 12.66
N ILE A 133 -1.25 5.28 13.45
CA ILE A 133 -0.88 6.70 13.32
C ILE A 133 0.58 6.90 13.73
N ARG A 134 0.99 6.32 14.85
CA ARG A 134 2.39 6.39 15.31
C ARG A 134 3.34 5.75 14.31
N PHE A 135 2.95 4.62 13.73
CA PHE A 135 3.74 3.93 12.71
C PHE A 135 3.92 4.80 11.46
N LEU A 136 2.83 5.38 10.94
CA LEU A 136 2.87 6.28 9.78
C LEU A 136 3.78 7.48 10.04
N LEU A 137 3.61 8.18 11.15
CA LEU A 137 4.43 9.35 11.48
C LEU A 137 5.92 9.00 11.61
N LYS A 138 6.26 7.86 12.22
CA LYS A 138 7.64 7.37 12.26
C LYS A 138 8.18 7.03 10.88
N SER A 139 7.37 6.43 10.03
CA SER A 139 7.76 6.08 8.67
C SER A 139 8.05 7.32 7.84
N PHE A 140 7.23 8.35 7.93
CA PHE A 140 7.47 9.64 7.26
C PHE A 140 8.74 10.33 7.79
N ALA A 141 8.97 10.34 9.10
CA ALA A 141 10.23 10.83 9.66
C ALA A 141 11.44 10.04 9.12
N GLY A 142 11.28 8.72 8.96
CA GLY A 142 12.30 7.83 8.41
C GLY A 142 12.67 8.12 6.95
N ILE A 143 11.77 8.72 6.16
CA ILE A 143 12.07 9.13 4.78
C ILE A 143 13.14 10.23 4.75
N LEU A 144 13.13 11.17 5.69
CA LEU A 144 14.05 12.29 5.73
C LEU A 144 15.46 11.90 6.21
N VAL A 145 15.55 11.12 7.27
CA VAL A 145 16.83 10.87 7.96
C VAL A 145 17.33 9.44 7.75
N GLY A 146 16.45 8.52 7.43
CA GLY A 146 16.72 7.09 7.40
C GLY A 146 16.22 6.38 8.66
N GLY A 147 15.49 5.29 8.49
CA GLY A 147 14.83 4.59 9.61
C GLY A 147 15.82 4.00 10.63
N GLU A 148 16.94 3.48 10.17
CA GLU A 148 17.98 2.90 11.02
C GLU A 148 18.69 3.96 11.86
N GLU A 149 19.06 5.10 11.24
CA GLU A 149 19.67 6.24 11.91
C GLU A 149 18.76 6.80 13.01
N LEU A 150 17.45 6.94 12.71
CA LEU A 150 16.47 7.42 13.68
C LEU A 150 16.30 6.45 14.86
N GLN A 151 16.28 5.14 14.60
CA GLN A 151 16.21 4.15 15.67
C GLN A 151 17.45 4.23 16.58
N GLU A 152 18.64 4.39 16.01
CA GLU A 152 19.87 4.50 16.77
C GLU A 152 19.88 5.79 17.63
N LEU A 153 19.47 6.93 17.08
CA LEU A 153 19.36 8.18 17.80
C LEU A 153 18.34 8.11 18.96
N VAL A 154 17.23 7.38 18.78
CA VAL A 154 16.27 7.14 19.87
C VAL A 154 16.87 6.21 20.93
N ARG A 155 17.60 5.16 20.52
CA ARG A 155 18.25 4.22 21.43
C ARG A 155 19.32 4.89 22.27
N GLN A 156 20.06 5.82 21.68
CA GLN A 156 21.07 6.63 22.37
C GLN A 156 20.48 7.74 23.25
N GLY A 157 19.17 7.92 23.22
CA GLY A 157 18.49 8.98 23.99
C GLY A 157 18.69 10.40 23.47
N VAL A 158 19.28 10.55 22.26
CA VAL A 158 19.51 11.86 21.62
C VAL A 158 18.20 12.51 21.23
N ILE A 159 17.25 11.71 20.73
CA ILE A 159 15.92 12.16 20.35
C ILE A 159 14.84 11.29 21.00
N THR A 160 13.64 11.87 21.22
CA THR A 160 12.51 11.15 21.76
C THR A 160 11.57 10.69 20.65
N ASN A 161 10.79 9.64 20.89
CA ASN A 161 9.73 9.21 19.95
C ASN A 161 8.72 10.35 19.65
N ARG A 162 8.47 11.26 20.59
CA ARG A 162 7.58 12.41 20.37
C ARG A 162 8.12 13.35 19.31
N PHE A 163 9.43 13.56 19.31
CA PHE A 163 10.10 14.39 18.29
C PHE A 163 9.98 13.76 16.88
N LEU A 164 10.06 12.44 16.77
CA LEU A 164 9.83 11.74 15.51
C LEU A 164 8.40 11.93 14.97
N TYR A 165 7.41 11.95 15.85
CA TYR A 165 6.02 12.20 15.43
C TYR A 165 5.83 13.61 14.90
N ILE A 166 6.52 14.60 15.52
CA ILE A 166 6.49 15.99 15.04
C ILE A 166 7.14 16.09 13.66
N ILE A 167 8.32 15.50 13.46
CA ILE A 167 8.98 15.47 12.15
C ILE A 167 8.07 14.80 11.11
N GLY A 168 7.50 13.64 11.42
CA GLY A 168 6.59 12.93 10.53
C GLY A 168 5.38 13.76 10.14
N LEU A 169 4.84 14.55 11.05
CA LEU A 169 3.72 15.45 10.79
C LEU A 169 4.08 16.60 9.82
N PHE A 170 5.32 17.06 9.86
CA PHE A 170 5.79 18.11 8.94
C PHE A 170 6.08 17.59 7.51
N VAL A 171 6.19 16.28 7.34
CA VAL A 171 6.46 15.65 6.04
C VAL A 171 5.17 15.36 5.27
N VAL A 172 4.05 15.22 5.97
CA VAL A 172 2.71 15.01 5.39
C VAL A 172 2.08 16.32 4.95
#